data_331ce51757ce661721d6b2c40a37e080
#
_entry.id   331ce51757ce661721d6b2c40a37e080
#
_cell.length_a   1.000
_cell.length_b   1.000
_cell.length_c   1.000
_cell.angle_alpha   90.00
_cell.angle_beta   90.00
_cell.angle_gamma   90.00
#
_symmetry.space_group_name_H-M   'P 1'
#
loop_
_entity.id
_entity.type
_entity.pdbx_description
1 polymer ?
#
loop_
_entity_poly.entity_id
_entity_poly.type
_entity_poly.pdbx_seq_one_letter_code
_entity_poly.pdbx_strand_id
1 'polypeptide(L)'
;MLSNYLGEFLALALVHFLAVVAPGPDFAVTIRQSVRFGRMTGVCTALGIGAGISVHVLYTLLGVGALMHATPWLLSAAKLLGGAYILYLGISLLRSKAKTSLPGEAPTDEPQQTLLRAFTTGFLTNATNPKATLFFLAIFTTLVSATTPLSIQALYGCLLYTSDAADEGLGV
;
A
#
# COMPACT_ATOMS: atom_id res chain seq x y z
N MET A 1 22.15 -18.22 -3.73
CA MET A 1 21.90 -16.97 -3.01
C MET A 1 20.43 -16.55 -3.01
N LEU A 2 19.75 -16.45 -4.15
CA LEU A 2 18.32 -16.10 -4.18
C LEU A 2 17.40 -17.09 -3.43
N SER A 3 17.74 -18.38 -3.42
CA SER A 3 16.95 -19.39 -2.70
C SER A 3 16.81 -19.14 -1.19
N ASN A 4 17.77 -18.43 -0.58
CA ASN A 4 17.75 -18.14 0.86
C ASN A 4 16.68 -17.10 1.23
N TYR A 5 16.26 -16.28 0.26
CA TYR A 5 15.25 -15.24 0.46
C TYR A 5 13.87 -15.62 -0.09
N LEU A 6 13.74 -16.84 -0.66
CA LEU A 6 12.47 -17.28 -1.27
C LEU A 6 11.33 -17.34 -0.25
N GLY A 7 11.62 -17.78 0.97
CA GLY A 7 10.64 -17.83 2.04
C GLY A 7 10.11 -16.45 2.43
N GLU A 8 11.02 -15.48 2.62
CA GLU A 8 10.65 -14.08 2.88
C GLU A 8 9.83 -13.51 1.73
N PHE A 9 10.28 -13.73 0.50
CA PHE A 9 9.60 -13.27 -0.71
C PHE A 9 8.17 -13.82 -0.82
N LEU A 10 7.97 -15.12 -0.64
CA LEU A 10 6.65 -15.75 -0.73
C LEU A 10 5.71 -15.28 0.38
N ALA A 11 6.22 -15.16 1.61
CA ALA A 11 5.44 -14.63 2.73
C ALA A 11 5.01 -13.18 2.49
N LEU A 12 5.96 -12.35 2.02
CA LEU A 12 5.70 -10.96 1.67
C LEU A 12 4.68 -10.83 0.54
N ALA A 13 4.84 -11.61 -0.54
CA ALA A 13 3.93 -11.59 -1.69
C ALA A 13 2.51 -12.02 -1.28
N LEU A 14 2.39 -13.07 -0.45
CA LEU A 14 1.09 -13.54 0.05
C LEU A 14 0.39 -12.49 0.92
N VAL A 15 1.10 -11.93 1.90
CA VAL A 15 0.52 -10.92 2.82
C VAL A 15 0.17 -9.67 2.05
N HIS A 16 1.02 -9.25 1.09
CA HIS A 16 0.74 -8.12 0.24
C HIS A 16 -0.51 -8.34 -0.62
N PHE A 17 -0.61 -9.48 -1.32
CA PHE A 17 -1.78 -9.83 -2.10
C PHE A 17 -3.08 -9.77 -1.27
N LEU A 18 -3.08 -10.35 -0.06
CA LEU A 18 -4.24 -10.31 0.83
C LEU A 18 -4.59 -8.88 1.28
N ALA A 19 -3.60 -8.02 1.47
CA ALA A 19 -3.83 -6.64 1.86
C ALA A 19 -4.39 -5.77 0.72
N VAL A 20 -3.94 -6.02 -0.51
CA VAL A 20 -4.39 -5.30 -1.71
C VAL A 20 -5.84 -5.67 -2.06
N VAL A 21 -6.21 -6.94 -1.96
CA VAL A 21 -7.61 -7.41 -2.16
C VAL A 21 -8.60 -6.73 -1.19
N ALA A 22 -8.12 -6.19 -0.04
CA ALA A 22 -8.97 -5.47 0.90
C ALA A 22 -9.24 -4.03 0.41
N PRO A 23 -10.48 -3.70 -0.02
CA PRO A 23 -10.78 -2.35 -0.48
C PRO A 23 -10.46 -1.31 0.61
N GLY A 24 -9.66 -0.33 0.26
CA GLY A 24 -9.20 0.75 1.12
C GLY A 24 -9.58 2.14 0.59
N PRO A 25 -9.08 3.21 1.24
CA PRO A 25 -9.30 4.58 0.80
C PRO A 25 -8.83 4.84 -0.64
N ASP A 26 -7.73 4.22 -1.06
CA ASP A 26 -7.12 4.37 -2.37
C ASP A 26 -8.05 3.83 -3.46
N PHE A 27 -8.58 2.62 -3.26
CA PHE A 27 -9.58 2.02 -4.14
C PHE A 27 -10.85 2.87 -4.24
N ALA A 28 -11.38 3.35 -3.10
CA ALA A 28 -12.58 4.17 -3.08
C ALA A 28 -12.38 5.50 -3.82
N VAL A 29 -11.21 6.12 -3.68
CA VAL A 29 -10.89 7.37 -4.37
C VAL A 29 -10.72 7.14 -5.87
N THR A 30 -10.06 6.06 -6.30
CA THR A 30 -9.86 5.74 -7.71
C THR A 30 -11.19 5.51 -8.42
N ILE A 31 -12.09 4.70 -7.84
CA ILE A 31 -13.43 4.48 -8.39
C ILE A 31 -14.20 5.80 -8.46
N ARG A 32 -14.22 6.58 -7.38
CA ARG A 32 -14.92 7.87 -7.37
C ARG A 32 -14.42 8.80 -8.46
N GLN A 33 -13.13 8.89 -8.66
CA GLN A 33 -12.52 9.73 -9.69
C GLN A 33 -12.84 9.24 -11.09
N SER A 34 -12.82 7.92 -11.31
CA SER A 34 -13.15 7.30 -12.59
C SER A 34 -14.62 7.53 -12.96
N VAL A 35 -15.53 7.27 -12.03
CA VAL A 35 -16.98 7.38 -12.26
C VAL A 35 -17.39 8.84 -12.45
N ARG A 36 -16.83 9.76 -11.66
CA ARG A 36 -17.25 11.15 -11.64
C ARG A 36 -16.62 12.01 -12.74
N PHE A 37 -15.36 11.79 -13.04
CA PHE A 37 -14.58 12.64 -13.96
C PHE A 37 -14.01 11.89 -15.17
N GLY A 38 -14.37 10.62 -15.32
CA GLY A 38 -13.98 9.77 -16.44
C GLY A 38 -12.70 8.99 -16.21
N ARG A 39 -12.53 7.99 -17.07
CA ARG A 39 -11.47 6.98 -16.96
C ARG A 39 -10.06 7.58 -16.83
N MET A 40 -9.75 8.62 -17.61
CA MET A 40 -8.41 9.21 -17.61
C MET A 40 -8.06 9.85 -16.27
N THR A 41 -9.04 10.44 -15.61
CA THR A 41 -8.89 11.00 -14.26
C THR A 41 -8.64 9.89 -13.23
N GLY A 42 -9.35 8.77 -13.34
CA GLY A 42 -9.09 7.58 -12.52
C GLY A 42 -7.68 7.03 -12.69
N VAL A 43 -7.22 6.88 -13.94
CA VAL A 43 -5.84 6.44 -14.24
C VAL A 43 -4.81 7.39 -13.65
N CYS A 44 -4.99 8.71 -13.80
CA CYS A 44 -4.07 9.67 -13.18
C CYS A 44 -4.09 9.63 -11.65
N THR A 45 -5.25 9.36 -11.04
CA THR A 45 -5.37 9.15 -9.60
C THR A 45 -4.59 7.90 -9.17
N ALA A 46 -4.76 6.78 -9.88
CA ALA A 46 -4.02 5.54 -9.61
C ALA A 46 -2.50 5.72 -9.75
N LEU A 47 -2.03 6.46 -10.78
CA LEU A 47 -0.62 6.83 -10.90
C LEU A 47 -0.13 7.68 -9.73
N GLY A 48 -0.96 8.59 -9.24
CA GLY A 48 -0.67 9.37 -8.05
C GLY A 48 -0.54 8.50 -6.80
N ILE A 49 -1.46 7.55 -6.60
CA ILE A 49 -1.40 6.58 -5.51
C ILE A 49 -0.11 5.77 -5.60
N GLY A 50 0.22 5.23 -6.77
CA GLY A 50 1.49 4.53 -6.99
C GLY A 50 2.70 5.39 -6.61
N ALA A 51 2.73 6.67 -6.99
CA ALA A 51 3.78 7.58 -6.55
C ALA A 51 3.79 7.80 -5.02
N GLY A 52 2.63 7.79 -4.36
CA GLY A 52 2.50 7.87 -2.90
C GLY A 52 3.15 6.69 -2.17
N ILE A 53 3.08 5.49 -2.74
CA ILE A 53 3.71 4.29 -2.18
C ILE A 53 5.22 4.45 -2.02
N SER A 54 5.88 5.19 -2.92
CA SER A 54 7.31 5.47 -2.83
C SER A 54 7.70 6.14 -1.51
N VAL A 55 6.81 6.95 -0.94
CA VAL A 55 7.02 7.60 0.36
C VAL A 55 7.08 6.55 1.46
N HIS A 56 6.17 5.57 1.43
CA HIS A 56 6.13 4.48 2.41
C HIS A 56 7.36 3.58 2.30
N VAL A 57 7.74 3.20 1.09
CA VAL A 57 8.96 2.41 0.83
C VAL A 57 10.19 3.15 1.34
N LEU A 58 10.32 4.43 0.99
CA LEU A 58 11.48 5.24 1.34
C LEU A 58 11.68 5.35 2.86
N TYR A 59 10.66 5.77 3.60
CA TYR A 59 10.80 5.91 5.05
C TYR A 59 10.94 4.55 5.75
N THR A 60 10.37 3.50 5.20
CA THR A 60 10.48 2.16 5.76
C THR A 60 11.91 1.64 5.62
N LEU A 61 12.52 1.77 4.43
CA LEU A 61 13.91 1.37 4.20
C LEU A 61 14.88 2.18 5.09
N LEU A 62 14.68 3.48 5.18
CA LEU A 62 15.53 4.35 6.01
C LEU A 62 15.24 4.18 7.50
N GLY A 63 13.97 4.11 7.88
CA GLY A 63 13.53 4.08 9.28
C GLY A 63 13.78 2.72 9.94
N VAL A 64 13.50 1.62 9.27
CA VAL A 64 13.75 0.27 9.82
C VAL A 64 15.24 0.04 9.99
N GLY A 65 16.07 0.44 9.02
CA GLY A 65 17.52 0.37 9.14
C GLY A 65 18.04 1.14 10.35
N ALA A 66 17.59 2.39 10.53
CA ALA A 66 17.97 3.20 11.69
C ALA A 66 17.49 2.58 13.02
N LEU A 67 16.27 2.04 13.05
CA LEU A 67 15.70 1.39 14.24
C LEU A 67 16.48 0.13 14.66
N MET A 68 16.96 -0.65 13.68
CA MET A 68 17.77 -1.85 13.93
C MET A 68 19.10 -1.52 14.61
N HIS A 69 19.68 -0.36 14.28
CA HIS A 69 20.97 0.07 14.84
C HIS A 69 20.85 0.83 16.15
N ALA A 70 19.69 1.48 16.40
CA ALA A 70 19.53 2.39 17.54
C ALA A 70 19.21 1.66 18.85
N THR A 71 18.24 0.74 18.89
CA THR A 71 17.76 0.17 20.16
C THR A 71 17.03 -1.15 19.96
N PRO A 72 17.55 -2.29 20.42
CA PRO A 72 16.96 -3.62 20.20
C PRO A 72 15.51 -3.77 20.72
N TRP A 73 15.19 -3.17 21.86
CA TRP A 73 13.84 -3.26 22.43
C TRP A 73 12.79 -2.53 21.55
N LEU A 74 13.18 -1.43 20.90
CA LEU A 74 12.31 -0.66 20.03
C LEU A 74 11.96 -1.44 18.77
N LEU A 75 12.92 -2.17 18.22
CA LEU A 75 12.67 -3.11 17.10
C LEU A 75 11.71 -4.23 17.53
N SER A 76 11.87 -4.78 18.73
CA SER A 76 10.98 -5.81 19.26
C SER A 76 9.54 -5.28 19.44
N ALA A 77 9.40 -4.06 19.97
CA ALA A 77 8.11 -3.40 20.09
C ALA A 77 7.47 -3.14 18.70
N ALA A 78 8.25 -2.66 17.72
CA ALA A 78 7.78 -2.46 16.36
C ALA A 78 7.30 -3.77 15.71
N LYS A 79 8.03 -4.88 15.88
CA LYS A 79 7.63 -6.22 15.42
C LYS A 79 6.32 -6.68 16.04
N LEU A 80 6.16 -6.48 17.36
CA LEU A 80 4.93 -6.88 18.07
C LEU A 80 3.72 -6.08 17.55
N LEU A 81 3.86 -4.77 17.43
CA LEU A 81 2.80 -3.90 16.91
C LEU A 81 2.50 -4.19 15.44
N GLY A 82 3.52 -4.41 14.63
CA GLY A 82 3.37 -4.80 13.22
C GLY A 82 2.66 -6.14 13.05
N GLY A 83 3.06 -7.16 13.80
CA GLY A 83 2.39 -8.47 13.81
C GLY A 83 0.94 -8.39 14.26
N ALA A 84 0.65 -7.63 15.32
CA ALA A 84 -0.72 -7.38 15.78
C ALA A 84 -1.56 -6.67 14.71
N TYR A 85 -0.97 -5.72 13.97
CA TYR A 85 -1.64 -5.03 12.88
C TYR A 85 -1.94 -5.96 11.68
N ILE A 86 -1.00 -6.82 11.28
CA ILE A 86 -1.22 -7.82 10.23
C ILE A 86 -2.35 -8.79 10.64
N LEU A 87 -2.35 -9.23 11.88
CA LEU A 87 -3.43 -10.06 12.43
C LEU A 87 -4.78 -9.34 12.40
N TYR A 88 -4.81 -8.07 12.80
CA TYR A 88 -6.01 -7.21 12.71
C TYR A 88 -6.51 -7.09 11.27
N LEU A 89 -5.63 -6.86 10.31
CA LEU A 89 -6.00 -6.81 8.89
C LEU A 89 -6.60 -8.15 8.42
N GLY A 90 -5.97 -9.27 8.74
CA GLY A 90 -6.47 -10.60 8.40
C GLY A 90 -7.87 -10.86 8.97
N ILE A 91 -8.09 -10.55 10.24
CA ILE A 91 -9.41 -10.67 10.88
C ILE A 91 -10.43 -9.72 10.24
N SER A 92 -10.03 -8.49 9.94
CA SER A 92 -10.87 -7.49 9.28
C SER A 92 -11.34 -7.96 7.91
N LEU A 93 -10.43 -8.58 7.12
CA LEU A 93 -10.75 -9.18 5.83
C LEU A 93 -11.79 -10.31 5.95
N LEU A 94 -11.58 -11.21 6.89
CA LEU A 94 -12.50 -12.34 7.12
C LEU A 94 -13.90 -11.87 7.56
N ARG A 95 -13.98 -10.71 8.22
CA ARG A 95 -15.23 -10.10 8.69
C ARG A 95 -15.86 -9.13 7.70
N SER A 96 -15.14 -8.72 6.67
CA SER A 96 -15.66 -7.78 5.67
C SER A 96 -16.78 -8.44 4.87
N LYS A 97 -18.01 -7.95 5.05
CA LYS A 97 -19.10 -8.25 4.12
C LYS A 97 -18.88 -7.39 2.88
N ALA A 98 -18.98 -7.98 1.70
CA ALA A 98 -18.96 -7.23 0.44
C ALA A 98 -20.08 -6.17 0.49
N LYS A 99 -19.72 -4.94 0.77
CA LYS A 99 -20.61 -3.80 0.59
C LYS A 99 -20.57 -3.45 -0.88
N THR A 100 -21.45 -4.06 -1.65
CA THR A 100 -21.75 -3.62 -3.02
C THR A 100 -22.60 -2.33 -2.94
N SER A 101 -22.02 -1.26 -2.48
CA SER A 101 -22.53 0.08 -2.74
C SER A 101 -21.86 0.53 -4.04
N LEU A 102 -22.49 0.20 -5.15
CA LEU A 102 -22.23 0.93 -6.39
C LEU A 102 -22.51 2.40 -6.06
N PRO A 103 -21.57 3.33 -6.31
CA PRO A 103 -21.86 4.73 -6.25
C PRO A 103 -22.91 5.01 -7.34
N GLY A 104 -24.18 4.97 -6.96
CA GLY A 104 -25.26 5.47 -7.82
C GLY A 104 -25.14 6.97 -7.85
N GLU A 105 -25.13 7.44 -9.02
CA GLU A 105 -25.61 8.69 -9.56
C GLU A 105 -24.59 9.41 -10.44
N ALA A 106 -25.11 9.67 -11.62
CA ALA A 106 -24.49 10.27 -12.76
C ALA A 106 -23.89 11.68 -12.49
N PRO A 107 -22.99 12.12 -13.35
CA PRO A 107 -22.26 13.35 -13.18
C PRO A 107 -23.24 14.53 -13.22
N THR A 108 -23.31 15.21 -12.10
CA THR A 108 -23.69 16.61 -12.07
C THR A 108 -22.66 17.41 -12.86
N ASP A 109 -23.06 18.54 -13.45
CA ASP A 109 -22.24 19.50 -14.21
C ASP A 109 -21.08 20.09 -13.37
N GLU A 110 -20.23 19.23 -12.79
CA GLU A 110 -19.03 19.69 -12.12
C GLU A 110 -17.92 19.96 -13.14
N PRO A 111 -17.16 21.04 -12.96
CA PRO A 111 -16.06 21.37 -13.85
C PRO A 111 -15.06 20.22 -13.90
N GLN A 112 -14.64 19.87 -15.12
CA GLN A 112 -13.66 18.79 -15.35
C GLN A 112 -12.43 18.97 -14.46
N GLN A 113 -12.10 17.95 -13.71
CA GLN A 113 -10.91 17.94 -12.87
C GLN A 113 -9.66 17.85 -13.77
N THR A 114 -8.65 18.68 -13.49
CA THR A 114 -7.37 18.58 -14.22
C THR A 114 -6.66 17.27 -13.84
N LEU A 115 -5.95 16.68 -14.81
CA LEU A 115 -5.19 15.44 -14.58
C LEU A 115 -4.14 15.59 -13.48
N LEU A 116 -3.51 16.77 -13.37
CA LEU A 116 -2.58 17.07 -12.28
C LEU A 116 -3.28 17.03 -10.91
N ARG A 117 -4.49 17.59 -10.81
CA ARG A 117 -5.27 17.54 -9.57
C ARG A 117 -5.68 16.11 -9.23
N ALA A 118 -6.01 15.29 -10.22
CA ALA A 118 -6.29 13.88 -10.03
C ALA A 118 -5.07 13.13 -9.49
N PHE A 119 -3.91 13.33 -10.10
CA PHE A 119 -2.64 12.76 -9.64
C PHE A 119 -2.31 13.19 -8.19
N THR A 120 -2.36 14.48 -7.88
CA THR A 120 -2.08 14.97 -6.53
C THR A 120 -3.08 14.47 -5.50
N THR A 121 -4.35 14.30 -5.88
CA THR A 121 -5.35 13.68 -5.03
C THR A 121 -4.96 12.24 -4.68
N GLY A 122 -4.62 11.41 -5.67
CA GLY A 122 -4.16 10.05 -5.44
C GLY A 122 -2.88 10.01 -4.60
N PHE A 123 -1.88 10.80 -4.95
CA PHE A 123 -0.62 10.88 -4.21
C PHE A 123 -0.83 11.20 -2.73
N LEU A 124 -1.57 12.27 -2.42
CA LEU A 124 -1.82 12.67 -1.05
C LEU A 124 -2.67 11.64 -0.30
N THR A 125 -3.68 11.06 -0.95
CA THR A 125 -4.53 10.02 -0.34
C THR A 125 -3.68 8.85 0.13
N ASN A 126 -2.78 8.34 -0.72
CA ASN A 126 -1.92 7.21 -0.36
C ASN A 126 -0.81 7.65 0.62
N ALA A 127 -0.05 8.71 0.34
CA ALA A 127 1.07 9.14 1.17
C ALA A 127 0.67 9.46 2.61
N THR A 128 -0.58 9.85 2.85
CA THR A 128 -1.13 10.08 4.19
C THR A 128 -2.00 8.94 4.72
N ASN A 129 -2.09 7.83 3.98
CA ASN A 129 -2.93 6.70 4.33
C ASN A 129 -2.35 5.91 5.52
N PRO A 130 -2.99 5.93 6.70
CA PRO A 130 -2.46 5.22 7.86
C PRO A 130 -2.47 3.70 7.68
N LYS A 131 -3.38 3.16 6.84
CA LYS A 131 -3.40 1.73 6.50
C LYS A 131 -2.12 1.36 5.77
N ALA A 132 -1.73 2.12 4.74
CA ALA A 132 -0.50 1.89 4.00
C ALA A 132 0.72 2.06 4.89
N THR A 133 0.79 3.14 5.68
CA THR A 133 1.88 3.39 6.63
C THR A 133 2.14 2.21 7.55
N LEU A 134 1.09 1.76 8.25
CA LEU A 134 1.20 0.65 9.20
C LEU A 134 1.49 -0.68 8.51
N PHE A 135 0.95 -0.89 7.32
CA PHE A 135 1.19 -2.09 6.53
C PHE A 135 2.66 -2.22 6.11
N PHE A 136 3.23 -1.17 5.52
CA PHE A 136 4.65 -1.17 5.12
C PHE A 136 5.57 -1.33 6.33
N LEU A 137 5.31 -0.60 7.41
CA LEU A 137 6.08 -0.74 8.65
C LEU A 137 6.00 -2.16 9.20
N ALA A 138 4.80 -2.75 9.24
CA ALA A 138 4.57 -4.10 9.74
C ALA A 138 5.32 -5.15 8.91
N ILE A 139 5.20 -5.11 7.58
CA ILE A 139 5.89 -6.04 6.69
C ILE A 139 7.40 -6.00 6.89
N PHE A 140 7.99 -4.83 6.83
CA PHE A 140 9.43 -4.69 6.92
C PHE A 140 9.99 -5.00 8.30
N THR A 141 9.23 -4.83 9.37
CA THR A 141 9.68 -5.19 10.71
C THR A 141 9.45 -6.66 11.08
N THR A 142 8.46 -7.32 10.47
CA THR A 142 8.07 -8.69 10.87
C THR A 142 8.50 -9.77 9.87
N LEU A 143 8.43 -9.48 8.57
CA LEU A 143 8.71 -10.47 7.52
C LEU A 143 10.12 -10.36 6.95
N VAL A 144 10.70 -9.16 6.91
CA VAL A 144 12.03 -8.95 6.37
C VAL A 144 13.06 -9.12 7.49
N SER A 145 14.05 -10.00 7.27
CA SER A 145 15.11 -10.25 8.25
C SER A 145 16.02 -9.03 8.40
N ALA A 146 16.51 -8.82 9.62
CA ALA A 146 17.53 -7.81 9.91
C ALA A 146 18.84 -8.02 9.13
N THR A 147 19.09 -9.26 8.70
CA THR A 147 20.29 -9.63 7.94
C THR A 147 20.10 -9.56 6.44
N THR A 148 18.87 -9.29 5.97
CA THR A 148 18.57 -9.17 4.55
C THR A 148 19.27 -7.93 3.98
N PRO A 149 20.12 -8.07 2.93
CA PRO A 149 20.81 -6.93 2.33
C PRO A 149 19.86 -5.85 1.84
N LEU A 150 20.25 -4.59 1.95
CA LEU A 150 19.44 -3.44 1.55
C LEU A 150 19.01 -3.52 0.07
N SER A 151 19.84 -4.10 -0.81
CA SER A 151 19.49 -4.33 -2.22
C SER A 151 18.30 -5.28 -2.40
N ILE A 152 18.20 -6.31 -1.56
CA ILE A 152 17.06 -7.24 -1.56
C ILE A 152 15.84 -6.58 -0.93
N GLN A 153 16.01 -5.83 0.14
CA GLN A 153 14.93 -5.05 0.74
C GLN A 153 14.36 -4.02 -0.26
N ALA A 154 15.23 -3.36 -1.03
CA ALA A 154 14.81 -2.45 -2.10
C ALA A 154 14.04 -3.18 -3.21
N LEU A 155 14.47 -4.41 -3.57
CA LEU A 155 13.74 -5.25 -4.53
C LEU A 155 12.34 -5.61 -4.01
N TYR A 156 12.20 -5.93 -2.73
CA TYR A 156 10.89 -6.15 -2.10
C TYR A 156 10.02 -4.88 -2.14
N GLY A 157 10.62 -3.72 -1.85
CA GLY A 157 9.93 -2.43 -1.98
C GLY A 157 9.44 -2.16 -3.41
N CYS A 158 10.27 -2.47 -4.41
CA CYS A 158 9.88 -2.35 -5.82
C CYS A 158 8.74 -3.31 -6.20
N LEU A 159 8.75 -4.54 -5.69
CA LEU A 159 7.67 -5.49 -5.92
C LEU A 159 6.34 -4.98 -5.35
N LEU A 160 6.35 -4.51 -4.09
CA LEU A 160 5.19 -3.95 -3.43
C LEU A 160 4.66 -2.74 -4.20
N TYR A 161 5.56 -1.87 -4.65
CA TYR A 161 5.23 -0.70 -5.47
C TYR A 161 4.55 -1.08 -6.78
N THR A 162 5.12 -2.02 -7.54
CA THR A 162 4.63 -2.37 -8.88
C THR A 162 3.31 -3.13 -8.83
N SER A 163 3.12 -4.03 -7.86
CA SER A 163 1.90 -4.81 -7.73
C SER A 163 0.72 -3.97 -7.23
N ASP A 164 0.95 -3.08 -6.28
CA ASP A 164 -0.07 -2.17 -5.74
C ASP A 164 -0.52 -1.15 -6.82
N ALA A 165 0.43 -0.58 -7.55
CA ALA A 165 0.14 0.33 -8.67
C ALA A 165 -0.60 -0.38 -9.83
N ALA A 166 -0.30 -1.66 -10.09
CA ALA A 166 -0.97 -2.44 -11.14
C ALA A 166 -2.41 -2.78 -10.77
N ASP A 167 -2.68 -3.11 -9.51
CA ASP A 167 -4.03 -3.46 -9.04
C ASP A 167 -4.97 -2.26 -9.07
N GLU A 168 -4.48 -1.09 -8.69
CA GLU A 168 -5.20 0.18 -8.78
C GLU A 168 -5.51 0.57 -10.26
N GLY A 169 -4.65 0.20 -11.20
CA GLY A 169 -4.82 0.48 -12.64
C GLY A 169 -5.79 -0.46 -13.35
N LEU A 170 -6.03 -1.66 -12.83
CA LEU A 170 -6.90 -2.68 -13.46
C LEU A 170 -8.35 -2.63 -12.97
N GLY A 171 -8.65 -1.84 -11.93
CA GLY A 171 -9.98 -1.68 -11.36
C GLY A 171 -10.94 -0.77 -12.16
N VAL A 172 -10.66 -0.51 -13.46
CA VAL A 172 -11.45 0.41 -14.30
C VAL A 172 -12.10 -0.33 -15.45
#